data_ae893b82f5d96c23b726d104ee576728
#
_entry.id   ae893b82f5d96c23b726d104ee576728
#
_cell.length_a   1.000
_cell.length_b   1.000
_cell.length_c   1.000
_cell.angle_alpha   90.00
_cell.angle_beta   90.00
_cell.angle_gamma   90.00
#
_symmetry.space_group_name_H-M   'P 1'
#
loop_
_entity.id
_entity.type
_entity.pdbx_description
1 polymer ?
#
loop_
_entity_poly.entity_id
_entity_poly.type
_entity_poly.pdbx_seq_one_letter_code
_entity_poly.pdbx_strand_id
1 'polypeptide(L)'
;MRQSPAPTRKLRMKTALLGLAAVISASAAAQPAGSCNASSTATPPAVVELYTSEGCSSCPPADKWASTLKGRSDVLALAFHVNYWDQLGWPDRFANAANTERQHVLQRAAGASHVYTPQVVLNGRDLRSWSNASLQRLPASAISVALVREGNSVRATVGAAASQRLAGFWAVLEDGHSSRVKSGENAGETLAHDHVVTLYRPLAEWSAGAAGQPFTLDLPPATSKSRRIAFVVTDPSGARPLQAVTLGC
;
A
#
# COMPACT_ATOMS: atom_id res chain seq x y z
N MET A 1 -12.84 -23.76 107.24
CA MET A 1 -12.51 -22.51 106.52
C MET A 1 -11.70 -22.87 105.27
N ARG A 2 -12.33 -22.83 104.13
CA ARG A 2 -11.65 -23.11 102.84
C ARG A 2 -11.78 -21.87 101.93
N GLN A 3 -10.67 -21.27 101.66
CA GLN A 3 -10.59 -20.16 100.69
C GLN A 3 -10.52 -20.71 99.26
N SER A 4 -11.41 -20.24 98.41
CA SER A 4 -11.39 -20.49 97.01
C SER A 4 -10.46 -19.51 96.27
N PRO A 5 -9.70 -19.94 95.27
CA PRO A 5 -8.91 -19.02 94.50
C PRO A 5 -9.71 -18.39 93.34
N ALA A 6 -9.39 -17.14 93.00
CA ALA A 6 -9.99 -16.34 91.95
C ALA A 6 -9.55 -16.75 90.54
N PRO A 7 -10.37 -16.50 89.52
CA PRO A 7 -10.04 -16.92 88.15
C PRO A 7 -9.09 -15.93 87.41
N THR A 8 -8.06 -16.43 86.82
CA THR A 8 -7.12 -15.71 85.97
C THR A 8 -7.74 -15.36 84.61
N ARG A 9 -7.81 -14.08 84.30
CA ARG A 9 -8.31 -13.51 83.03
C ARG A 9 -7.21 -13.57 81.96
N LYS A 10 -7.36 -14.49 80.95
CA LYS A 10 -6.48 -14.55 79.83
C LYS A 10 -6.74 -13.40 78.82
N LEU A 11 -5.77 -12.50 78.69
CA LEU A 11 -5.77 -11.42 77.70
C LEU A 11 -5.48 -11.99 76.33
N ARG A 12 -6.48 -11.99 75.43
CA ARG A 12 -6.30 -12.37 74.01
C ARG A 12 -5.74 -11.17 73.22
N MET A 13 -4.50 -11.23 72.84
CA MET A 13 -3.86 -10.29 71.96
C MET A 13 -4.36 -10.55 70.56
N LYS A 14 -5.13 -9.63 69.96
CA LYS A 14 -5.52 -9.67 68.50
C LYS A 14 -4.40 -9.09 67.71
N THR A 15 -3.65 -9.95 67.00
CA THR A 15 -2.69 -9.55 65.96
C THR A 15 -3.48 -9.09 64.75
N ALA A 16 -3.46 -7.79 64.42
CA ALA A 16 -3.95 -7.23 63.19
C ALA A 16 -2.87 -7.37 62.12
N LEU A 17 -3.09 -8.25 61.12
CA LEU A 17 -2.29 -8.28 59.91
C LEU A 17 -2.75 -7.10 59.02
N LEU A 18 -1.93 -6.08 58.90
CA LEU A 18 -2.07 -5.09 57.81
C LEU A 18 -1.58 -5.72 56.50
N GLY A 19 -2.51 -6.08 55.64
CA GLY A 19 -2.21 -6.47 54.25
C GLY A 19 -1.85 -5.23 53.41
N LEU A 20 -0.60 -5.10 53.02
CA LEU A 20 -0.13 -4.08 52.09
C LEU A 20 -0.52 -4.50 50.66
N ALA A 21 -1.62 -3.97 50.13
CA ALA A 21 -2.02 -4.17 48.75
C ALA A 21 -1.11 -3.32 47.85
N ALA A 22 -0.17 -3.95 47.17
CA ALA A 22 0.64 -3.31 46.11
C ALA A 22 -0.25 -3.05 44.89
N VAL A 23 -0.62 -1.79 44.66
CA VAL A 23 -1.28 -1.36 43.42
C VAL A 23 -0.24 -1.32 42.33
N ILE A 24 -0.21 -2.34 41.48
CA ILE A 24 0.59 -2.36 40.26
C ILE A 24 -0.13 -1.43 39.26
N SER A 25 0.33 -0.20 39.15
CA SER A 25 -0.09 0.72 38.10
C SER A 25 0.49 0.24 36.77
N ALA A 26 -0.31 -0.45 35.96
CA ALA A 26 0.04 -0.74 34.55
C ALA A 26 0.02 0.59 33.80
N SER A 27 1.19 1.13 33.51
CA SER A 27 1.36 2.25 32.58
C SER A 27 0.98 1.74 31.18
N ALA A 28 -0.24 2.03 30.74
CA ALA A 28 -0.60 1.88 29.33
C ALA A 28 0.28 2.86 28.54
N ALA A 29 1.25 2.34 27.80
CA ALA A 29 2.00 3.14 26.85
C ALA A 29 1.00 3.71 25.84
N ALA A 30 0.74 5.01 25.88
CA ALA A 30 -0.05 5.71 24.89
C ALA A 30 0.64 5.53 23.53
N GLN A 31 -0.01 4.86 22.58
CA GLN A 31 0.45 4.84 21.21
C GLN A 31 0.47 6.28 20.70
N PRO A 32 1.55 6.71 20.02
CA PRO A 32 1.60 8.05 19.49
C PRO A 32 0.42 8.26 18.53
N ALA A 33 -0.37 9.29 18.78
CA ALA A 33 -1.47 9.69 17.92
C ALA A 33 -0.91 9.96 16.52
N GLY A 34 -1.28 9.11 15.55
CA GLY A 34 -0.89 9.27 14.14
C GLY A 34 0.07 8.23 13.56
N SER A 35 0.47 7.18 14.29
CA SER A 35 1.19 6.05 13.70
C SER A 35 0.21 5.07 13.06
N CYS A 36 0.42 4.79 11.79
CA CYS A 36 -0.33 3.78 11.09
C CYS A 36 0.65 2.80 10.43
N ASN A 37 0.31 1.52 10.42
CA ASN A 37 1.20 0.48 9.93
C ASN A 37 0.45 -0.56 9.10
N ALA A 38 1.18 -1.25 8.22
CA ALA A 38 0.69 -2.39 7.47
C ALA A 38 1.85 -3.37 7.25
N SER A 39 1.51 -4.65 7.15
CA SER A 39 2.49 -5.71 6.89
C SER A 39 2.02 -6.62 5.77
N SER A 40 2.98 -7.17 5.03
CA SER A 40 2.70 -8.14 3.98
C SER A 40 2.14 -9.44 4.53
N THR A 41 1.32 -10.09 3.74
CA THR A 41 0.87 -11.47 3.96
C THR A 41 1.72 -12.44 3.15
N ALA A 42 1.71 -13.72 3.55
CA ALA A 42 2.41 -14.77 2.80
C ALA A 42 1.88 -14.92 1.36
N THR A 43 0.60 -14.64 1.13
CA THR A 43 0.00 -14.63 -0.21
C THR A 43 -0.37 -13.20 -0.57
N PRO A 44 0.47 -12.48 -1.33
CA PRO A 44 0.24 -11.07 -1.64
C PRO A 44 -0.99 -10.86 -2.53
N PRO A 45 -1.57 -9.65 -2.59
CA PRO A 45 -2.65 -9.34 -3.50
C PRO A 45 -2.23 -9.51 -4.97
N ALA A 46 -3.21 -9.66 -5.87
CA ALA A 46 -2.98 -9.44 -7.29
C ALA A 46 -2.57 -7.98 -7.52
N VAL A 47 -1.58 -7.75 -8.37
CA VAL A 47 -1.17 -6.39 -8.77
C VAL A 47 -1.69 -6.13 -10.17
N VAL A 48 -2.58 -5.14 -10.27
CA VAL A 48 -3.17 -4.68 -11.53
C VAL A 48 -2.62 -3.29 -11.83
N GLU A 49 -1.97 -3.14 -12.98
CA GLU A 49 -1.55 -1.84 -13.49
C GLU A 49 -2.40 -1.52 -14.73
N LEU A 50 -3.09 -0.39 -14.70
CA LEU A 50 -3.80 0.18 -15.84
C LEU A 50 -2.99 1.37 -16.39
N TYR A 51 -2.66 1.33 -17.67
CA TYR A 51 -2.10 2.48 -18.39
C TYR A 51 -3.20 3.13 -19.21
N THR A 52 -3.48 4.39 -18.90
CA THR A 52 -4.64 5.15 -19.39
C THR A 52 -4.27 6.60 -19.67
N SER A 53 -5.17 7.36 -20.27
CA SER A 53 -5.08 8.81 -20.42
C SER A 53 -6.46 9.41 -20.65
N GLU A 54 -6.70 10.62 -20.12
CA GLU A 54 -7.90 11.40 -20.43
C GLU A 54 -8.00 11.77 -21.92
N GLY A 55 -6.87 11.79 -22.65
CA GLY A 55 -6.82 12.03 -24.09
C GLY A 55 -7.17 10.83 -24.97
N CYS A 56 -7.32 9.64 -24.41
CA CYS A 56 -7.53 8.38 -25.14
C CYS A 56 -9.03 8.00 -25.11
N SER A 57 -9.71 8.01 -26.26
CA SER A 57 -11.17 7.74 -26.36
C SER A 57 -11.55 6.29 -26.04
N SER A 58 -10.64 5.34 -26.21
CA SER A 58 -10.86 3.93 -25.87
C SER A 58 -10.57 3.58 -24.41
N CYS A 59 -10.05 4.51 -23.60
CA CYS A 59 -9.63 4.29 -22.23
C CYS A 59 -10.79 4.25 -21.18
N PRO A 60 -11.87 5.05 -21.30
CA PRO A 60 -12.88 5.14 -20.24
C PRO A 60 -13.53 3.82 -19.81
N PRO A 61 -13.74 2.81 -20.69
CA PRO A 61 -14.23 1.50 -20.25
C PRO A 61 -13.27 0.78 -19.30
N ALA A 62 -11.95 0.90 -19.51
CA ALA A 62 -10.94 0.29 -18.65
C ALA A 62 -10.82 1.03 -17.30
N ASP A 63 -10.94 2.36 -17.30
CA ASP A 63 -11.00 3.17 -16.07
C ASP A 63 -12.22 2.77 -15.22
N LYS A 64 -13.39 2.64 -15.83
CA LYS A 64 -14.63 2.18 -15.16
C LYS A 64 -14.46 0.77 -14.57
N TRP A 65 -13.85 -0.13 -15.32
CA TRP A 65 -13.55 -1.46 -14.82
C TRP A 65 -12.57 -1.42 -13.64
N ALA A 66 -11.49 -0.65 -13.72
CA ALA A 66 -10.54 -0.49 -12.62
C ALA A 66 -11.22 0.05 -11.36
N SER A 67 -12.17 1.00 -11.50
CA SER A 67 -12.96 1.53 -10.38
C SER A 67 -13.79 0.45 -9.67
N THR A 68 -14.18 -0.64 -10.34
CA THR A 68 -14.87 -1.77 -9.68
C THR A 68 -13.97 -2.56 -8.73
N LEU A 69 -12.65 -2.37 -8.81
CA LEU A 69 -11.69 -3.02 -7.93
C LEU A 69 -11.52 -2.29 -6.59
N LYS A 70 -12.13 -1.13 -6.43
CA LYS A 70 -12.07 -0.34 -5.20
C LYS A 70 -12.63 -1.11 -4.00
N GLY A 71 -11.92 -1.06 -2.87
CA GLY A 71 -12.31 -1.76 -1.64
C GLY A 71 -11.92 -3.24 -1.60
N ARG A 72 -11.41 -3.82 -2.68
CA ARG A 72 -10.92 -5.21 -2.68
C ARG A 72 -9.59 -5.31 -1.97
N SER A 73 -9.50 -6.17 -0.95
CA SER A 73 -8.27 -6.44 -0.20
C SER A 73 -7.34 -7.46 -0.89
N ASP A 74 -7.86 -8.20 -1.85
CA ASP A 74 -7.12 -9.21 -2.62
C ASP A 74 -6.48 -8.65 -3.91
N VAL A 75 -6.68 -7.34 -4.20
CA VAL A 75 -6.15 -6.67 -5.39
C VAL A 75 -5.54 -5.32 -5.01
N LEU A 76 -4.35 -5.05 -5.50
CA LEU A 76 -3.76 -3.72 -5.57
C LEU A 76 -3.91 -3.22 -7.02
N ALA A 77 -4.79 -2.25 -7.24
CA ALA A 77 -4.95 -1.59 -8.53
C ALA A 77 -4.20 -0.26 -8.55
N LEU A 78 -3.53 0.04 -9.67
CA LEU A 78 -2.65 1.17 -9.92
C LEU A 78 -2.98 1.74 -11.31
N ALA A 79 -3.60 2.92 -11.38
CA ALA A 79 -3.90 3.60 -12.65
C ALA A 79 -2.79 4.62 -12.96
N PHE A 80 -1.94 4.28 -13.91
CA PHE A 80 -0.87 5.12 -14.42
C PHE A 80 -1.36 5.92 -15.62
N HIS A 81 -1.53 7.23 -15.46
CA HIS A 81 -1.83 8.13 -16.57
C HIS A 81 -0.56 8.45 -17.33
N VAL A 82 -0.57 8.18 -18.65
CA VAL A 82 0.58 8.35 -19.55
C VAL A 82 0.46 9.63 -20.37
N ASN A 83 1.60 10.26 -20.67
CA ASN A 83 1.64 11.61 -21.23
C ASN A 83 1.81 11.68 -22.74
N TYR A 84 1.91 10.56 -23.46
CA TYR A 84 2.08 10.61 -24.92
C TYR A 84 0.79 10.96 -25.69
N TRP A 85 -0.35 11.07 -25.01
CA TRP A 85 -1.61 11.59 -25.55
C TRP A 85 -1.74 13.11 -25.44
N ASP A 86 -0.99 13.77 -24.54
CA ASP A 86 -1.13 15.19 -24.21
C ASP A 86 -0.98 16.10 -25.45
N GLN A 87 -0.16 15.69 -26.41
CA GLN A 87 0.05 16.40 -27.68
C GLN A 87 -1.19 16.46 -28.58
N LEU A 88 -2.23 15.65 -28.32
CA LEU A 88 -3.46 15.61 -29.11
C LEU A 88 -4.54 16.58 -28.65
N GLY A 89 -4.15 17.59 -27.86
CA GLY A 89 -4.98 18.76 -27.53
C GLY A 89 -5.61 18.74 -26.14
N TRP A 90 -5.40 17.69 -25.34
CA TRP A 90 -5.82 17.66 -23.92
C TRP A 90 -4.70 17.10 -23.04
N PRO A 91 -3.93 17.97 -22.36
CA PRO A 91 -2.98 17.51 -21.35
C PRO A 91 -3.70 16.89 -20.16
N ASP A 92 -3.41 15.62 -19.89
CA ASP A 92 -3.96 14.91 -18.75
C ASP A 92 -3.22 15.34 -17.47
N ARG A 93 -3.92 15.93 -16.53
CA ARG A 93 -3.33 16.48 -15.28
C ARG A 93 -2.68 15.42 -14.37
N PHE A 94 -2.98 14.16 -14.59
CA PHE A 94 -2.40 13.04 -13.82
C PHE A 94 -1.23 12.39 -14.55
N ALA A 95 -1.09 12.67 -15.85
CA ALA A 95 -0.04 12.10 -16.67
C ALA A 95 1.32 12.73 -16.36
N ASN A 96 2.34 11.91 -16.41
CA ASN A 96 3.73 12.36 -16.29
C ASN A 96 4.71 11.36 -16.92
N ALA A 97 5.93 11.82 -17.16
CA ALA A 97 6.97 11.00 -17.81
C ALA A 97 7.35 9.75 -16.98
N ALA A 98 7.29 9.81 -15.66
CA ALA A 98 7.62 8.67 -14.80
C ALA A 98 6.60 7.53 -14.94
N ASN A 99 5.31 7.86 -15.08
CA ASN A 99 4.26 6.89 -15.35
C ASN A 99 4.44 6.23 -16.72
N THR A 100 4.78 7.02 -17.75
CA THR A 100 5.08 6.51 -19.10
C THR A 100 6.32 5.62 -19.09
N GLU A 101 7.37 6.01 -18.36
CA GLU A 101 8.57 5.17 -18.23
C GLU A 101 8.27 3.84 -17.50
N ARG A 102 7.36 3.84 -16.51
CA ARG A 102 6.89 2.58 -15.91
C ARG A 102 6.30 1.63 -16.94
N GLN A 103 5.51 2.12 -17.88
CA GLN A 103 4.97 1.31 -18.97
C GLN A 103 6.09 0.77 -19.87
N HIS A 104 7.10 1.58 -20.18
CA HIS A 104 8.26 1.14 -20.96
C HIS A 104 9.10 0.07 -20.24
N VAL A 105 9.20 0.10 -18.92
CA VAL A 105 9.83 -0.99 -18.13
C VAL A 105 9.12 -2.31 -18.43
N LEU A 106 7.81 -2.35 -18.40
CA LEU A 106 7.02 -3.56 -18.70
C LEU A 106 7.16 -3.96 -20.18
N GLN A 107 7.13 -2.99 -21.09
CA GLN A 107 7.32 -3.23 -22.52
C GLN A 107 8.64 -3.93 -22.79
N ARG A 108 9.76 -3.41 -22.24
CA ARG A 108 11.10 -3.99 -22.42
C ARG A 108 11.18 -5.40 -21.84
N ALA A 109 10.65 -5.59 -20.61
CA ALA A 109 10.65 -6.90 -19.96
C ALA A 109 9.84 -7.96 -20.70
N ALA A 110 8.77 -7.54 -21.39
CA ALA A 110 7.93 -8.41 -22.22
C ALA A 110 8.48 -8.60 -23.63
N GLY A 111 9.54 -7.88 -24.06
CA GLY A 111 10.03 -7.90 -25.44
C GLY A 111 9.03 -7.33 -26.43
N ALA A 112 8.07 -6.49 -25.99
CA ALA A 112 7.05 -5.91 -26.85
C ALA A 112 7.63 -4.77 -27.70
N SER A 113 7.15 -4.60 -28.94
CA SER A 113 7.64 -3.58 -29.87
C SER A 113 7.12 -2.17 -29.58
N HIS A 114 5.98 -2.05 -28.90
CA HIS A 114 5.32 -0.77 -28.64
C HIS A 114 4.49 -0.83 -27.34
N VAL A 115 4.16 0.34 -26.82
CA VAL A 115 3.18 0.56 -25.75
C VAL A 115 1.84 0.96 -26.37
N TYR A 116 0.73 0.83 -25.61
CA TYR A 116 -0.60 1.21 -26.07
C TYR A 116 -1.50 1.53 -24.87
N THR A 117 -2.62 2.20 -25.10
CA THR A 117 -3.69 2.42 -24.12
C THR A 117 -5.07 2.07 -24.71
N PRO A 118 -6.04 1.63 -23.87
CA PRO A 118 -5.79 1.22 -22.50
C PRO A 118 -4.99 -0.09 -22.46
N GLN A 119 -3.98 -0.15 -21.61
CA GLN A 119 -3.27 -1.40 -21.36
C GLN A 119 -3.49 -1.81 -19.92
N VAL A 120 -3.96 -3.04 -19.71
CA VAL A 120 -4.07 -3.67 -18.37
C VAL A 120 -2.99 -4.72 -18.24
N VAL A 121 -2.27 -4.67 -17.11
CA VAL A 121 -1.22 -5.63 -16.79
C VAL A 121 -1.58 -6.29 -15.45
N LEU A 122 -1.65 -7.61 -15.43
CA LEU A 122 -1.87 -8.41 -14.23
C LEU A 122 -0.58 -9.12 -13.83
N ASN A 123 -0.08 -8.84 -12.63
CA ASN A 123 1.11 -9.48 -12.07
C ASN A 123 2.32 -9.42 -13.03
N GLY A 124 2.50 -8.29 -13.70
CA GLY A 124 3.59 -8.05 -14.66
C GLY A 124 3.36 -8.61 -16.06
N ARG A 125 2.17 -9.14 -16.38
CA ARG A 125 1.82 -9.69 -17.70
C ARG A 125 0.66 -8.95 -18.32
N ASP A 126 0.78 -8.65 -19.61
CA ASP A 126 -0.28 -8.02 -20.41
C ASP A 126 -1.58 -8.84 -20.38
N LEU A 127 -2.70 -8.19 -20.07
CA LEU A 127 -4.01 -8.82 -19.89
C LEU A 127 -5.02 -8.22 -20.89
N ARG A 128 -5.11 -8.79 -22.09
CA ARG A 128 -5.97 -8.28 -23.16
C ARG A 128 -7.47 -8.42 -22.84
N SER A 129 -7.88 -9.50 -22.20
CA SER A 129 -9.30 -9.78 -21.89
C SER A 129 -9.62 -9.40 -20.45
N TRP A 130 -9.27 -8.18 -20.03
CA TRP A 130 -9.34 -7.71 -18.66
C TRP A 130 -10.78 -7.62 -18.11
N SER A 131 -11.78 -7.31 -18.94
CA SER A 131 -13.15 -7.02 -18.49
C SER A 131 -13.83 -8.19 -17.75
N ASN A 132 -13.47 -9.43 -18.09
CA ASN A 132 -14.01 -10.64 -17.48
C ASN A 132 -12.93 -11.52 -16.83
N ALA A 133 -11.76 -10.94 -16.56
CA ALA A 133 -10.64 -11.72 -16.06
C ALA A 133 -10.78 -12.08 -14.58
N SER A 134 -10.40 -13.30 -14.25
CA SER A 134 -10.15 -13.70 -12.87
C SER A 134 -8.79 -13.16 -12.42
N LEU A 135 -8.80 -12.28 -11.41
CA LEU A 135 -7.59 -11.65 -10.89
C LEU A 135 -6.93 -12.57 -9.87
N GLN A 136 -6.00 -13.38 -10.32
CA GLN A 136 -5.26 -14.30 -9.46
C GLN A 136 -4.28 -13.53 -8.59
N ARG A 137 -4.29 -13.81 -7.27
CA ARG A 137 -3.28 -13.30 -6.33
C ARG A 137 -1.88 -13.73 -6.77
N LEU A 138 -0.86 -13.01 -6.31
CA LEU A 138 0.52 -13.46 -6.48
C LEU A 138 0.75 -14.80 -5.77
N PRO A 139 1.70 -15.62 -6.25
CA PRO A 139 2.16 -16.80 -5.52
C PRO A 139 2.63 -16.46 -4.11
N ALA A 140 2.65 -17.45 -3.22
CA ALA A 140 3.21 -17.27 -1.87
C ALA A 140 4.64 -16.72 -1.95
N SER A 141 4.94 -15.74 -1.10
CA SER A 141 6.20 -15.01 -1.09
C SER A 141 6.92 -15.17 0.25
N ALA A 142 8.20 -15.46 0.19
CA ALA A 142 9.09 -15.42 1.35
C ALA A 142 9.66 -14.01 1.63
N ILE A 143 9.25 -13.02 0.84
CA ILE A 143 9.61 -11.61 1.04
C ILE A 143 8.60 -11.00 2.01
N SER A 144 9.11 -10.40 3.09
CA SER A 144 8.31 -9.63 4.04
C SER A 144 8.47 -8.15 3.79
N VAL A 145 7.38 -7.41 3.95
CA VAL A 145 7.38 -5.93 3.91
C VAL A 145 6.57 -5.43 5.08
N ALA A 146 7.14 -4.53 5.85
CA ALA A 146 6.42 -3.77 6.88
C ALA A 146 6.45 -2.28 6.52
N LEU A 147 5.30 -1.63 6.55
CA LEU A 147 5.15 -0.19 6.35
C LEU A 147 4.79 0.47 7.68
N VAL A 148 5.46 1.56 8.00
CA VAL A 148 5.13 2.41 9.15
C VAL A 148 5.10 3.86 8.68
N ARG A 149 4.01 4.55 8.95
CA ARG A 149 3.89 5.99 8.70
C ARG A 149 4.05 6.78 9.97
N GLU A 150 4.91 7.77 9.95
CA GLU A 150 5.15 8.74 11.02
C GLU A 150 5.01 10.15 10.44
N GLY A 151 3.88 10.77 10.71
CA GLY A 151 3.58 12.09 10.16
C GLY A 151 3.53 12.08 8.62
N ASN A 152 4.45 12.81 8.00
CA ASN A 152 4.56 12.93 6.54
C ASN A 152 5.60 12.01 5.90
N SER A 153 6.14 11.06 6.64
CA SER A 153 7.11 10.07 6.14
C SER A 153 6.58 8.66 6.28
N VAL A 154 6.88 7.79 5.33
CA VAL A 154 6.57 6.35 5.38
C VAL A 154 7.87 5.58 5.23
N ARG A 155 8.11 4.66 6.14
CA ARG A 155 9.22 3.72 6.09
C ARG A 155 8.72 2.34 5.68
N ALA A 156 9.36 1.74 4.68
CA ALA A 156 9.24 0.32 4.39
C ALA A 156 10.48 -0.42 4.91
N THR A 157 10.28 -1.58 5.51
CA THR A 157 11.37 -2.52 5.81
C THR A 157 11.11 -3.80 5.04
N VAL A 158 12.04 -4.18 4.17
CA VAL A 158 11.94 -5.35 3.30
C VAL A 158 12.90 -6.43 3.78
N GLY A 159 12.37 -7.59 4.17
CA GLY A 159 13.16 -8.77 4.54
C GLY A 159 12.98 -9.89 3.51
N ALA A 160 13.97 -10.78 3.41
CA ALA A 160 13.91 -11.98 2.60
C ALA A 160 14.59 -13.15 3.32
N ALA A 161 14.03 -14.36 3.23
CA ALA A 161 14.57 -15.54 3.89
C ALA A 161 15.96 -15.96 3.36
N ALA A 162 16.27 -15.64 2.11
CA ALA A 162 17.56 -15.87 1.47
C ALA A 162 18.02 -14.60 0.75
N SER A 163 19.34 -14.46 0.58
CA SER A 163 19.90 -13.34 -0.19
C SER A 163 19.45 -13.44 -1.65
N GLN A 164 18.84 -12.36 -2.15
CA GLN A 164 18.38 -12.26 -3.53
C GLN A 164 18.39 -10.82 -4.01
N ARG A 165 18.55 -10.63 -5.31
CA ARG A 165 18.43 -9.32 -5.95
C ARG A 165 16.97 -8.99 -6.19
N LEU A 166 16.58 -7.80 -5.79
CA LEU A 166 15.22 -7.27 -5.91
C LEU A 166 15.26 -5.86 -6.49
N ALA A 167 14.15 -5.44 -7.03
CA ALA A 167 13.81 -4.06 -7.32
C ALA A 167 12.42 -3.75 -6.73
N GLY A 168 11.94 -2.54 -6.92
CA GLY A 168 10.62 -2.20 -6.42
C GLY A 168 10.28 -0.74 -6.67
N PHE A 169 9.13 -0.34 -6.13
CA PHE A 169 8.70 1.05 -6.23
C PHE A 169 7.69 1.44 -5.14
N TRP A 170 7.64 2.73 -4.89
CA TRP A 170 6.56 3.37 -4.18
C TRP A 170 5.51 3.91 -5.14
N ALA A 171 4.26 3.81 -4.76
CA ALA A 171 3.17 4.55 -5.40
C ALA A 171 2.29 5.22 -4.34
N VAL A 172 1.90 6.47 -4.59
CA VAL A 172 0.85 7.15 -3.85
C VAL A 172 -0.39 7.14 -4.73
N LEU A 173 -1.50 6.64 -4.19
CA LEU A 173 -2.74 6.43 -4.91
C LEU A 173 -3.83 7.35 -4.35
N GLU A 174 -4.63 7.91 -5.21
CA GLU A 174 -5.82 8.68 -4.82
C GLU A 174 -7.05 8.19 -5.57
N ASP A 175 -8.20 8.22 -4.90
CA ASP A 175 -9.49 7.80 -5.45
C ASP A 175 -10.45 9.01 -5.60
N GLY A 176 -11.47 8.86 -6.43
CA GLY A 176 -12.57 9.81 -6.55
C GLY A 176 -12.19 11.11 -7.27
N HIS A 177 -11.29 11.03 -8.23
CA HIS A 177 -11.02 12.15 -9.13
C HIS A 177 -12.07 12.25 -10.22
N SER A 178 -12.29 13.46 -10.72
CA SER A 178 -13.17 13.74 -11.85
C SER A 178 -12.63 14.89 -12.67
N SER A 179 -12.67 14.76 -13.98
CA SER A 179 -12.22 15.78 -14.94
C SER A 179 -13.28 15.99 -16.01
N ARG A 180 -13.62 17.26 -16.27
CA ARG A 180 -14.43 17.64 -17.43
C ARG A 180 -13.47 17.94 -18.58
N VAL A 181 -13.40 17.02 -19.53
CA VAL A 181 -12.52 17.13 -20.69
C VAL A 181 -13.07 18.20 -21.65
N LYS A 182 -12.24 19.15 -22.07
CA LYS A 182 -12.68 20.29 -22.89
C LYS A 182 -12.23 20.19 -24.33
N SER A 183 -11.25 19.34 -24.62
CA SER A 183 -10.69 19.17 -25.97
C SER A 183 -10.11 17.76 -26.16
N GLY A 184 -9.63 17.43 -27.36
CA GLY A 184 -9.16 16.08 -27.69
C GLY A 184 -10.28 15.10 -27.95
N GLU A 185 -9.97 13.80 -27.96
CA GLU A 185 -10.91 12.75 -28.35
C GLU A 185 -12.09 12.56 -27.40
N ASN A 186 -11.93 12.91 -26.12
CA ASN A 186 -12.98 12.85 -25.10
C ASN A 186 -13.62 14.22 -24.80
N ALA A 187 -13.54 15.17 -25.73
CA ALA A 187 -14.11 16.51 -25.55
C ALA A 187 -15.60 16.44 -25.19
N GLY A 188 -16.01 17.15 -24.13
CA GLY A 188 -17.39 17.19 -23.63
C GLY A 188 -17.69 16.17 -22.54
N GLU A 189 -16.89 15.11 -22.39
CA GLU A 189 -17.10 14.06 -21.40
C GLU A 189 -16.66 14.51 -20.00
N THR A 190 -17.27 13.88 -18.99
CA THR A 190 -16.82 13.94 -17.59
C THR A 190 -16.29 12.57 -17.20
N LEU A 191 -14.98 12.48 -17.05
CA LEU A 191 -14.29 11.24 -16.70
C LEU A 191 -14.11 11.15 -15.19
N ALA A 192 -14.28 9.94 -14.65
CA ALA A 192 -14.06 9.63 -13.25
C ALA A 192 -12.90 8.64 -13.13
N HIS A 193 -12.02 8.87 -12.15
CA HIS A 193 -10.81 8.08 -11.96
C HIS A 193 -10.63 7.66 -10.50
N ASP A 194 -10.34 6.39 -10.30
CA ASP A 194 -9.93 5.79 -9.03
C ASP A 194 -8.56 5.13 -9.20
N HIS A 195 -7.88 4.85 -8.09
CA HIS A 195 -6.54 4.23 -8.07
C HIS A 195 -5.46 5.05 -8.78
N VAL A 196 -5.69 6.37 -8.97
CA VAL A 196 -4.78 7.25 -9.71
C VAL A 196 -3.42 7.30 -9.01
N VAL A 197 -2.37 6.91 -9.73
CA VAL A 197 -0.99 7.04 -9.24
C VAL A 197 -0.56 8.49 -9.37
N THR A 198 -0.61 9.21 -8.24
CA THR A 198 -0.21 10.63 -8.15
C THR A 198 1.28 10.80 -7.89
N LEU A 199 1.94 9.76 -7.38
CA LEU A 199 3.39 9.68 -7.27
C LEU A 199 3.83 8.25 -7.55
N TYR A 200 4.78 8.10 -8.46
CA TYR A 200 5.53 6.88 -8.72
C TYR A 200 7.01 7.14 -8.47
N ARG A 201 7.64 6.31 -7.64
CA ARG A 201 9.08 6.39 -7.35
C ARG A 201 9.70 5.01 -7.44
N PRO A 202 10.40 4.70 -8.53
CA PRO A 202 11.16 3.46 -8.65
C PRO A 202 12.34 3.46 -7.68
N LEU A 203 12.73 2.29 -7.25
CA LEU A 203 13.90 2.03 -6.43
C LEU A 203 14.95 1.32 -7.29
N ALA A 204 16.20 1.70 -7.10
CA ALA A 204 17.32 0.97 -7.70
C ALA A 204 17.34 -0.48 -7.16
N GLU A 205 17.91 -1.39 -7.94
CA GLU A 205 18.12 -2.76 -7.47
C GLU A 205 18.90 -2.79 -6.15
N TRP A 206 18.52 -3.74 -5.29
CA TRP A 206 19.23 -4.01 -4.03
C TRP A 206 19.35 -5.52 -3.76
N SER A 207 20.26 -5.88 -2.89
CA SER A 207 20.34 -7.23 -2.34
C SER A 207 19.55 -7.29 -1.04
N ALA A 208 18.50 -8.10 -1.00
CA ALA A 208 17.72 -8.34 0.21
C ALA A 208 18.22 -9.55 0.97
N GLY A 209 18.05 -9.54 2.29
CA GLY A 209 18.39 -10.62 3.20
C GLY A 209 17.62 -10.52 4.51
N ALA A 210 17.95 -11.37 5.49
CA ALA A 210 17.23 -11.46 6.76
C ALA A 210 17.30 -10.19 7.62
N ALA A 211 18.36 -9.38 7.46
CA ALA A 211 18.58 -8.17 8.27
C ALA A 211 17.55 -7.05 8.01
N GLY A 212 16.79 -7.14 6.91
CA GLY A 212 15.83 -6.12 6.50
C GLY A 212 16.49 -4.89 5.88
N GLN A 213 15.99 -4.48 4.72
CA GLN A 213 16.43 -3.28 4.00
C GLN A 213 15.40 -2.16 4.18
N PRO A 214 15.78 -1.01 4.78
CA PRO A 214 14.86 0.12 4.92
C PRO A 214 14.81 0.99 3.67
N PHE A 215 13.61 1.52 3.39
CA PHE A 215 13.35 2.55 2.38
C PHE A 215 12.42 3.59 2.98
N THR A 216 12.63 4.86 2.65
CA THR A 216 11.78 5.95 3.15
C THR A 216 11.21 6.76 1.99
N LEU A 217 9.94 7.14 2.13
CA LEU A 217 9.23 8.02 1.24
C LEU A 217 8.67 9.20 2.03
N ASP A 218 9.09 10.42 1.67
CA ASP A 218 8.41 11.62 2.12
C ASP A 218 7.19 11.85 1.22
N LEU A 219 6.03 11.99 1.84
CA LEU A 219 4.77 12.12 1.13
C LEU A 219 4.60 13.56 0.61
N PRO A 220 4.05 13.73 -0.59
CA PRO A 220 3.64 15.04 -1.05
C PRO A 220 2.54 15.60 -0.12
N PRO A 221 2.29 16.92 -0.14
CA PRO A 221 1.22 17.54 0.63
C PRO A 221 -0.10 16.77 0.50
N ALA A 222 -0.85 16.72 1.59
CA ALA A 222 -2.14 16.04 1.59
C ALA A 222 -3.13 16.77 0.67
N THR A 223 -3.93 16.01 -0.05
CA THR A 223 -5.07 16.49 -0.82
C THR A 223 -6.37 16.22 -0.05
N SER A 224 -7.50 16.67 -0.58
CA SER A 224 -8.84 16.34 -0.03
C SER A 224 -9.29 14.91 -0.41
N LYS A 225 -8.48 14.16 -1.15
CA LYS A 225 -8.81 12.82 -1.64
C LYS A 225 -8.39 11.73 -0.67
N SER A 226 -9.11 10.61 -0.69
CA SER A 226 -8.69 9.41 0.00
C SER A 226 -7.37 8.90 -0.60
N ARG A 227 -6.36 8.76 0.24
CA ARG A 227 -5.00 8.43 -0.18
C ARG A 227 -4.55 7.10 0.39
N ARG A 228 -3.89 6.32 -0.43
CA ARG A 228 -3.21 5.08 -0.05
C ARG A 228 -1.77 5.11 -0.52
N ILE A 229 -0.89 4.50 0.25
CA ILE A 229 0.52 4.35 -0.11
C ILE A 229 0.77 2.87 -0.39
N ALA A 230 1.26 2.55 -1.57
CA ALA A 230 1.65 1.20 -1.95
C ALA A 230 3.18 1.08 -2.03
N PHE A 231 3.68 -0.06 -1.58
CA PHE A 231 5.06 -0.50 -1.79
C PHE A 231 5.02 -1.83 -2.50
N VAL A 232 5.63 -1.90 -3.66
CA VAL A 232 5.68 -3.11 -4.49
C VAL A 232 7.13 -3.55 -4.64
N VAL A 233 7.42 -4.78 -4.25
CA VAL A 233 8.70 -5.45 -4.50
C VAL A 233 8.59 -6.24 -5.79
N THR A 234 9.56 -6.10 -6.67
CA THR A 234 9.61 -6.76 -7.97
C THR A 234 10.90 -7.58 -8.11
N ASP A 235 10.96 -8.39 -9.15
CA ASP A 235 12.21 -8.95 -9.62
C ASP A 235 13.16 -7.84 -10.12
N PRO A 236 14.45 -8.14 -10.39
CA PRO A 236 15.44 -7.15 -10.82
C PRO A 236 15.07 -6.39 -12.10
N SER A 237 14.25 -6.98 -12.98
CA SER A 237 13.76 -6.28 -14.18
C SER A 237 12.82 -5.13 -13.87
N GLY A 238 12.30 -5.08 -12.64
CA GLY A 238 11.28 -4.12 -12.22
C GLY A 238 9.85 -4.48 -12.70
N ALA A 239 9.69 -5.50 -13.50
CA ALA A 239 8.41 -5.79 -14.18
C ALA A 239 7.49 -6.75 -13.41
N ARG A 240 8.05 -7.82 -12.83
CA ARG A 240 7.26 -8.86 -12.17
C ARG A 240 7.14 -8.60 -10.66
N PRO A 241 5.95 -8.28 -10.14
CA PRO A 241 5.75 -8.13 -8.70
C PRO A 241 5.93 -9.47 -7.98
N LEU A 242 6.56 -9.42 -6.81
CA LEU A 242 6.85 -10.55 -5.93
C LEU A 242 6.18 -10.38 -4.56
N GLN A 243 5.96 -9.13 -4.13
CA GLN A 243 5.26 -8.76 -2.90
C GLN A 243 4.65 -7.37 -3.07
N ALA A 244 3.52 -7.13 -2.41
CA ALA A 244 2.89 -5.82 -2.39
C ALA A 244 2.18 -5.57 -1.06
N VAL A 245 2.29 -4.35 -0.54
CA VAL A 245 1.60 -3.90 0.67
C VAL A 245 1.01 -2.52 0.43
N THR A 246 -0.17 -2.29 0.98
CA THR A 246 -0.85 -1.00 0.92
C THR A 246 -1.10 -0.49 2.33
N LEU A 247 -0.84 0.80 2.55
CA LEU A 247 -1.11 1.53 3.77
C LEU A 247 -2.15 2.61 3.47
N GLY A 248 -3.28 2.62 4.19
CA GLY A 248 -4.35 3.61 4.05
C GLY A 248 -4.70 4.20 5.41
N CYS A 249 -4.22 5.40 5.69
CA CYS A 249 -4.55 6.18 6.87
C CYS A 249 -4.40 7.68 6.67
#